data_2d089ef3de686917c87b39cd019657cc
#
_entry.id   2d089ef3de686917c87b39cd019657cc
#
_cell.length_a   1.000
_cell.length_b   1.000
_cell.length_c   1.000
_cell.angle_alpha   90.00
_cell.angle_beta   90.00
_cell.angle_gamma   90.00
#
_symmetry.space_group_name_H-M   'P 1'
#
loop_
_entity.id
_entity.type
_entity.pdbx_description
1 polymer ?
#
loop_
_entity_poly.entity_id
_entity_poly.type
_entity_poly.pdbx_seq_one_letter_code
_entity_poly.pdbx_strand_id
1 'polypeptide(L)'
;MFFTLMVIVFLLIMMAILLLPSMYDVSNRTLRVENRVLSMDNFISDMQRDTERGLYIASYRALIALESRIINQGRFLQNTTSLFEEALMNGTLKGEVEPLMVGSTFPLWAEKIQAEAININVDAKITIQNITLVQNDPWHITTIASLSFFINDTAGTAQWIRNETINTSIPIVGFEDPIYIIK
;
A
#
# COMPACT_ATOMS: atom_id res chain seq x y z
N MET A 1 23.53 68.44 -4.50
CA MET A 1 22.89 67.58 -3.47
C MET A 1 21.56 66.93 -3.93
N PHE A 2 20.65 67.66 -4.54
CA PHE A 2 19.37 67.12 -5.00
C PHE A 2 19.52 66.03 -6.10
N PHE A 3 20.41 66.23 -7.09
CA PHE A 3 20.65 65.27 -8.17
C PHE A 3 21.23 63.91 -7.67
N THR A 4 22.14 63.93 -6.71
CA THR A 4 22.71 62.71 -6.11
C THR A 4 21.71 61.91 -5.33
N LEU A 5 20.80 62.59 -4.63
CA LEU A 5 19.70 61.93 -3.92
C LEU A 5 18.71 61.27 -4.89
N MET A 6 18.38 61.93 -6.00
CA MET A 6 17.52 61.38 -7.04
C MET A 6 18.12 60.12 -7.71
N VAL A 7 19.41 60.11 -7.97
CA VAL A 7 20.12 58.93 -8.52
C VAL A 7 20.11 57.77 -7.53
N ILE A 8 20.33 58.03 -6.23
CA ILE A 8 20.28 56.98 -5.21
C ILE A 8 18.89 56.37 -5.11
N VAL A 9 17.83 57.17 -5.08
CA VAL A 9 16.45 56.69 -5.05
C VAL A 9 16.11 55.85 -6.29
N PHE A 10 16.53 56.28 -7.47
CA PHE A 10 16.35 55.56 -8.72
C PHE A 10 17.07 54.19 -8.69
N LEU A 11 18.30 54.13 -8.21
CA LEU A 11 19.05 52.88 -8.04
C LEU A 11 18.37 51.91 -7.04
N LEU A 12 17.85 52.43 -5.93
CA LEU A 12 17.12 51.62 -4.96
C LEU A 12 15.82 51.04 -5.55
N ILE A 13 15.07 51.84 -6.31
CA ILE A 13 13.85 51.36 -7.00
C ILE A 13 14.22 50.31 -8.05
N MET A 14 15.27 50.53 -8.84
CA MET A 14 15.71 49.54 -9.83
C MET A 14 16.20 48.24 -9.19
N MET A 15 16.91 48.33 -8.09
CA MET A 15 17.33 47.15 -7.30
C MET A 15 16.13 46.41 -6.71
N ALA A 16 15.13 47.10 -6.18
CA ALA A 16 13.89 46.52 -5.69
C ALA A 16 13.12 45.74 -6.79
N ILE A 17 13.01 46.35 -7.99
CA ILE A 17 12.34 45.72 -9.14
C ILE A 17 13.07 44.47 -9.60
N LEU A 18 14.43 44.43 -9.53
CA LEU A 18 15.20 43.25 -9.90
C LEU A 18 15.11 42.12 -8.87
N LEU A 19 14.87 42.43 -7.59
CA LEU A 19 14.77 41.44 -6.54
C LEU A 19 13.36 40.84 -6.43
N LEU A 20 12.28 41.55 -6.78
CA LEU A 20 10.90 41.09 -6.71
C LEU A 20 10.66 39.78 -7.47
N PRO A 21 11.09 39.56 -8.71
CA PRO A 21 10.86 38.32 -9.43
C PRO A 21 11.51 37.11 -8.75
N SER A 22 12.72 37.31 -8.20
CA SER A 22 13.47 36.26 -7.52
C SER A 22 12.77 35.79 -6.23
N MET A 23 12.22 36.69 -5.45
CA MET A 23 11.44 36.34 -4.24
C MET A 23 10.13 35.65 -4.59
N TYR A 24 9.45 36.07 -5.65
CA TYR A 24 8.21 35.46 -6.12
C TYR A 24 8.45 34.02 -6.62
N ASP A 25 9.54 33.78 -7.32
CA ASP A 25 9.89 32.47 -7.86
C ASP A 25 10.23 31.46 -6.73
N VAL A 26 10.96 31.91 -5.70
CA VAL A 26 11.25 31.11 -4.50
C VAL A 26 9.98 30.74 -3.76
N SER A 27 9.06 31.70 -3.55
CA SER A 27 7.79 31.44 -2.87
C SER A 27 6.95 30.42 -3.63
N ASN A 28 6.85 30.54 -4.96
CA ASN A 28 6.09 29.59 -5.79
C ASN A 28 6.73 28.19 -5.82
N ARG A 29 8.04 28.08 -5.75
CA ARG A 29 8.72 26.78 -5.64
C ARG A 29 8.43 26.12 -4.31
N THR A 30 8.48 26.88 -3.22
CA THR A 30 8.18 26.36 -1.88
C THR A 30 6.75 25.82 -1.81
N LEU A 31 5.76 26.58 -2.29
CA LEU A 31 4.36 26.16 -2.33
C LEU A 31 4.14 24.89 -3.19
N ARG A 32 4.86 24.76 -4.31
CA ARG A 32 4.78 23.57 -5.16
C ARG A 32 5.34 22.34 -4.45
N VAL A 33 6.47 22.46 -3.77
CA VAL A 33 7.07 21.37 -3.01
C VAL A 33 6.18 20.98 -1.84
N GLU A 34 5.64 21.93 -1.09
CA GLU A 34 4.73 21.70 0.02
C GLU A 34 3.47 20.95 -0.44
N ASN A 35 2.80 21.41 -1.50
CA ASN A 35 1.64 20.74 -2.07
C ASN A 35 1.98 19.33 -2.56
N ARG A 36 3.17 19.13 -3.11
CA ARG A 36 3.61 17.80 -3.56
C ARG A 36 3.82 16.86 -2.38
N VAL A 37 4.49 17.31 -1.33
CA VAL A 37 4.71 16.53 -0.10
C VAL A 37 3.37 16.14 0.54
N LEU A 38 2.42 17.08 0.65
CA LEU A 38 1.07 16.80 1.17
C LEU A 38 0.32 15.78 0.31
N SER A 39 0.42 15.89 -1.01
CA SER A 39 -0.21 14.93 -1.94
C SER A 39 0.37 13.53 -1.77
N MET A 40 1.67 13.39 -1.58
CA MET A 40 2.33 12.11 -1.35
C MET A 40 2.00 11.54 0.03
N ASP A 41 1.91 12.36 1.07
CA ASP A 41 1.51 11.92 2.41
C ASP A 41 0.08 11.37 2.42
N ASN A 42 -0.84 12.05 1.72
CA ASN A 42 -2.19 11.55 1.51
C ASN A 42 -2.20 10.21 0.77
N PHE A 43 -1.41 10.08 -0.30
CA PHE A 43 -1.27 8.82 -1.03
C PHE A 43 -0.75 7.69 -0.14
N ILE A 44 0.25 7.95 0.72
CA ILE A 44 0.79 6.98 1.66
C ILE A 44 -0.31 6.52 2.64
N SER A 45 -1.08 7.46 3.18
CA SER A 45 -2.17 7.15 4.11
C SER A 45 -3.28 6.31 3.46
N ASP A 46 -3.63 6.63 2.21
CA ASP A 46 -4.63 5.87 1.44
C ASP A 46 -4.10 4.47 1.09
N MET A 47 -2.85 4.37 0.68
CA MET A 47 -2.19 3.10 0.39
C MET A 47 -2.15 2.18 1.61
N GLN A 48 -1.86 2.70 2.81
CA GLN A 48 -1.89 1.92 4.04
C GLN A 48 -3.27 1.34 4.32
N ARG A 49 -4.31 2.18 4.22
CA ARG A 49 -5.71 1.76 4.40
C ARG A 49 -6.14 0.72 3.38
N ASP A 50 -5.76 0.92 2.14
CA ASP A 50 -6.08 -0.02 1.07
C ASP A 50 -5.28 -1.32 1.20
N THR A 51 -4.06 -1.29 1.76
CA THR A 51 -3.27 -2.48 2.06
C THR A 51 -3.99 -3.37 3.09
N GLU A 52 -4.51 -2.79 4.16
CA GLU A 52 -5.28 -3.53 5.16
C GLU A 52 -6.53 -4.18 4.55
N ARG A 53 -7.26 -3.41 3.73
CA ARG A 53 -8.43 -3.92 3.00
C ARG A 53 -8.07 -5.03 2.00
N GLY A 54 -6.98 -4.84 1.26
CA GLY A 54 -6.49 -5.83 0.30
C GLY A 54 -6.08 -7.13 0.99
N LEU A 55 -5.38 -7.03 2.12
CA LEU A 55 -5.01 -8.18 2.95
C LEU A 55 -6.26 -8.91 3.45
N TYR A 56 -7.27 -8.18 3.94
CA TYR A 56 -8.54 -8.78 4.39
C TYR A 56 -9.21 -9.57 3.27
N ILE A 57 -9.41 -8.96 2.10
CA ILE A 57 -10.12 -9.59 0.99
C ILE A 57 -9.37 -10.81 0.47
N ALA A 58 -8.06 -10.72 0.28
CA ALA A 58 -7.24 -11.82 -0.20
C ALA A 58 -7.22 -12.98 0.81
N SER A 59 -7.07 -12.68 2.10
CA SER A 59 -7.07 -13.67 3.17
C SER A 59 -8.43 -14.35 3.34
N TYR A 60 -9.52 -13.60 3.28
CA TYR A 60 -10.87 -14.16 3.32
C TYR A 60 -11.12 -15.16 2.17
N ARG A 61 -10.70 -14.81 0.95
CA ARG A 61 -10.80 -15.70 -0.20
C ARG A 61 -9.93 -16.95 -0.08
N ALA A 62 -8.72 -16.80 0.46
CA ALA A 62 -7.82 -17.92 0.72
C ALA A 62 -8.42 -18.90 1.73
N LEU A 63 -9.08 -18.40 2.77
CA LEU A 63 -9.77 -19.26 3.74
C LEU A 63 -10.95 -20.02 3.10
N ILE A 64 -11.79 -19.36 2.30
CA ILE A 64 -12.87 -20.02 1.56
C ILE A 64 -12.31 -21.07 0.58
N ALA A 65 -11.18 -20.79 -0.06
CA ALA A 65 -10.53 -21.74 -0.96
C ALA A 65 -10.06 -23.01 -0.22
N LEU A 66 -9.49 -22.85 0.98
CA LEU A 66 -9.12 -23.98 1.83
C LEU A 66 -10.34 -24.79 2.28
N GLU A 67 -11.38 -24.12 2.73
CA GLU A 67 -12.67 -24.76 3.12
C GLU A 67 -13.24 -25.55 1.96
N SER A 68 -13.40 -24.93 0.80
CA SER A 68 -13.88 -25.59 -0.43
C SER A 68 -13.04 -26.82 -0.80
N ARG A 69 -11.72 -26.74 -0.63
CA ARG A 69 -10.81 -27.86 -0.89
C ARG A 69 -11.05 -29.02 0.10
N ILE A 70 -11.28 -28.74 1.39
CA ILE A 70 -11.61 -29.75 2.39
C ILE A 70 -12.93 -30.44 2.03
N ILE A 71 -13.96 -29.67 1.71
CA ILE A 71 -15.29 -30.19 1.34
C ILE A 71 -15.18 -31.09 0.11
N ASN A 72 -14.51 -30.63 -0.93
CA ASN A 72 -14.40 -31.38 -2.19
C ASN A 72 -13.56 -32.66 -2.06
N GLN A 73 -12.54 -32.66 -1.18
CA GLN A 73 -11.68 -33.84 -0.97
C GLN A 73 -12.19 -34.79 0.08
N GLY A 74 -13.14 -34.37 0.94
CA GLY A 74 -13.68 -35.17 2.05
C GLY A 74 -12.60 -35.53 3.09
N ARG A 75 -11.57 -34.74 3.25
CA ARG A 75 -10.48 -34.97 4.21
C ARG A 75 -9.83 -33.65 4.67
N PHE A 76 -9.33 -33.64 5.89
CA PHE A 76 -8.59 -32.50 6.42
C PHE A 76 -7.30 -32.22 5.66
N LEU A 77 -6.98 -30.94 5.52
CA LEU A 77 -5.71 -30.50 4.97
C LEU A 77 -4.62 -30.59 6.04
N GLN A 78 -3.44 -31.04 5.63
CA GLN A 78 -2.24 -30.96 6.45
C GLN A 78 -1.51 -29.65 6.14
N ASN A 79 -0.85 -29.07 7.16
CA ASN A 79 -0.10 -27.81 7.02
C ASN A 79 -0.96 -26.66 6.48
N THR A 80 -2.12 -26.43 7.09
CA THR A 80 -3.09 -25.40 6.66
C THR A 80 -2.47 -24.00 6.57
N THR A 81 -1.55 -23.65 7.48
CA THR A 81 -0.83 -22.37 7.44
C THR A 81 -0.03 -22.20 6.16
N SER A 82 0.76 -23.19 5.78
CA SER A 82 1.55 -23.15 4.55
C SER A 82 0.70 -23.12 3.30
N LEU A 83 -0.42 -23.85 3.27
CA LEU A 83 -1.37 -23.82 2.17
C LEU A 83 -2.10 -22.48 2.07
N PHE A 84 -2.41 -21.87 3.21
CA PHE A 84 -2.97 -20.52 3.23
C PHE A 84 -2.00 -19.49 2.65
N GLU A 85 -0.73 -19.53 3.07
CA GLU A 85 0.32 -18.66 2.53
C GLU A 85 0.50 -18.87 1.02
N GLU A 86 0.51 -20.13 0.55
CA GLU A 86 0.57 -20.47 -0.86
C GLU A 86 -0.62 -19.90 -1.64
N ALA A 87 -1.84 -20.08 -1.14
CA ALA A 87 -3.04 -19.52 -1.76
C ALA A 87 -2.99 -18.00 -1.83
N LEU A 88 -2.63 -17.35 -0.71
CA LEU A 88 -2.59 -15.90 -0.59
C LEU A 88 -1.54 -15.27 -1.50
N MET A 89 -0.36 -15.87 -1.60
CA MET A 89 0.77 -15.35 -2.37
C MET A 89 0.74 -15.76 -3.84
N ASN A 90 0.46 -17.03 -4.11
CA ASN A 90 0.61 -17.58 -5.46
C ASN A 90 -0.74 -17.86 -6.14
N GLY A 91 -1.85 -17.87 -5.38
CA GLY A 91 -3.16 -18.26 -5.90
C GLY A 91 -3.26 -19.74 -6.23
N THR A 92 -2.43 -20.58 -5.58
CA THR A 92 -2.38 -22.03 -5.81
C THR A 92 -2.58 -22.79 -4.49
N LEU A 93 -3.04 -24.03 -4.59
CA LEU A 93 -3.10 -24.98 -3.49
C LEU A 93 -2.39 -26.28 -3.91
N LYS A 94 -1.26 -26.59 -3.28
CA LYS A 94 -0.40 -27.72 -3.65
C LYS A 94 0.09 -27.63 -5.11
N GLY A 95 0.40 -26.42 -5.57
CA GLY A 95 0.85 -26.13 -6.94
C GLY A 95 -0.28 -26.10 -7.99
N GLU A 96 -1.51 -26.42 -7.64
CA GLU A 96 -2.67 -26.33 -8.53
C GLU A 96 -3.32 -24.95 -8.42
N VAL A 97 -3.68 -24.34 -9.54
CA VAL A 97 -4.35 -23.03 -9.57
C VAL A 97 -5.71 -23.13 -8.85
N GLU A 98 -5.91 -22.23 -7.90
CA GLU A 98 -7.16 -22.15 -7.17
C GLU A 98 -8.09 -21.11 -7.81
N PRO A 99 -9.24 -21.53 -8.35
CA PRO A 99 -10.12 -20.62 -9.09
C PRO A 99 -10.60 -19.42 -8.30
N LEU A 100 -10.81 -19.56 -6.99
CA LEU A 100 -11.26 -18.49 -6.10
C LEU A 100 -10.17 -17.41 -5.89
N MET A 101 -8.91 -17.76 -6.12
CA MET A 101 -7.78 -16.86 -5.96
C MET A 101 -7.36 -16.15 -7.24
N VAL A 102 -7.91 -16.54 -8.39
CA VAL A 102 -7.58 -15.91 -9.67
C VAL A 102 -7.86 -14.40 -9.63
N GLY A 103 -6.84 -13.59 -9.88
CA GLY A 103 -6.92 -12.13 -9.85
C GLY A 103 -7.06 -11.50 -8.46
N SER A 104 -6.90 -12.29 -7.38
CA SER A 104 -7.19 -11.87 -6.00
C SER A 104 -6.07 -12.18 -5.01
N THR A 105 -4.88 -12.51 -5.49
CA THR A 105 -3.71 -12.69 -4.63
C THR A 105 -3.23 -11.37 -4.06
N PHE A 106 -2.60 -11.42 -2.91
CA PHE A 106 -2.09 -10.21 -2.25
C PHE A 106 -0.98 -9.51 -3.05
N PRO A 107 -0.03 -10.21 -3.72
CA PRO A 107 0.91 -9.58 -4.63
C PRO A 107 0.25 -8.86 -5.82
N LEU A 108 -0.79 -9.43 -6.43
CA LEU A 108 -1.53 -8.78 -7.53
C LEU A 108 -2.23 -7.50 -7.07
N TRP A 109 -2.70 -7.48 -5.82
CA TRP A 109 -3.22 -6.26 -5.23
C TRP A 109 -2.10 -5.20 -5.10
N ALA A 110 -0.92 -5.58 -4.58
CA ALA A 110 0.24 -4.67 -4.48
C ALA A 110 0.65 -4.11 -5.85
N GLU A 111 0.67 -4.94 -6.89
CA GLU A 111 0.95 -4.52 -8.27
C GLU A 111 -0.06 -3.48 -8.78
N LYS A 112 -1.35 -3.64 -8.49
CA LYS A 112 -2.39 -2.67 -8.89
C LYS A 112 -2.15 -1.31 -8.23
N ILE A 113 -1.83 -1.27 -6.94
CA ILE A 113 -1.50 -0.01 -6.23
C ILE A 113 -0.25 0.64 -6.82
N GLN A 114 0.79 -0.15 -7.12
CA GLN A 114 2.01 0.36 -7.76
C GLN A 114 1.70 0.96 -9.15
N ALA A 115 0.81 0.34 -9.91
CA ALA A 115 0.38 0.85 -11.21
C ALA A 115 -0.39 2.17 -11.09
N GLU A 116 -1.27 2.30 -10.10
CA GLU A 116 -2.00 3.56 -9.84
C GLU A 116 -1.08 4.68 -9.36
N ALA A 117 -0.02 4.38 -8.60
CA ALA A 117 0.95 5.36 -8.17
C ALA A 117 1.62 6.10 -9.33
N ILE A 118 1.86 5.41 -10.44
CA ILE A 118 2.47 5.99 -11.65
C ILE A 118 1.59 7.12 -12.20
N ASN A 119 0.27 7.00 -12.13
CA ASN A 119 -0.68 7.99 -12.64
C ASN A 119 -0.59 9.34 -11.91
N ILE A 120 -0.06 9.34 -10.69
CA ILE A 120 0.18 10.55 -9.89
C ILE A 120 1.67 10.92 -9.81
N ASN A 121 2.49 10.41 -10.72
CA ASN A 121 3.94 10.60 -10.77
C ASN A 121 4.66 10.17 -9.48
N VAL A 122 4.24 9.05 -8.91
CA VAL A 122 4.86 8.38 -7.77
C VAL A 122 5.38 7.02 -8.21
N ASP A 123 6.64 6.75 -7.93
CA ASP A 123 7.21 5.40 -8.03
C ASP A 123 7.06 4.73 -6.66
N ALA A 124 6.12 3.80 -6.57
CA ALA A 124 5.84 3.05 -5.36
C ALA A 124 6.23 1.58 -5.54
N LYS A 125 6.97 1.04 -4.59
CA LYS A 125 7.31 -0.38 -4.52
C LYS A 125 6.86 -0.95 -3.18
N ILE A 126 6.00 -1.95 -3.24
CA ILE A 126 5.49 -2.69 -2.08
C ILE A 126 6.15 -4.07 -2.10
N THR A 127 6.90 -4.38 -1.05
CA THR A 127 7.57 -5.67 -0.90
C THR A 127 6.95 -6.41 0.28
N ILE A 128 6.40 -7.59 0.03
CA ILE A 128 5.84 -8.47 1.06
C ILE A 128 7.01 -9.29 1.61
N GLN A 129 7.32 -9.10 2.89
CA GLN A 129 8.45 -9.76 3.55
C GLN A 129 8.03 -11.07 4.21
N ASN A 130 6.90 -11.07 4.91
CA ASN A 130 6.40 -12.22 5.62
C ASN A 130 4.89 -12.14 5.78
N ILE A 131 4.25 -13.30 5.81
CA ILE A 131 2.83 -13.44 6.14
C ILE A 131 2.71 -14.54 7.18
N THR A 132 1.91 -14.32 8.21
CA THR A 132 1.59 -15.31 9.23
C THR A 132 0.10 -15.36 9.49
N LEU A 133 -0.38 -16.56 9.81
CA LEU A 133 -1.75 -16.82 10.19
C LEU A 133 -1.79 -17.20 11.67
N VAL A 134 -2.63 -16.52 12.45
CA VAL A 134 -2.77 -16.75 13.89
C VAL A 134 -4.24 -16.86 14.24
N GLN A 135 -4.57 -17.83 15.07
CA GLN A 135 -5.89 -17.95 15.66
C GLN A 135 -5.79 -17.76 17.17
N ASN A 136 -6.19 -16.60 17.66
CA ASN A 136 -6.15 -16.25 19.08
C ASN A 136 -7.47 -16.52 19.79
N ASP A 137 -8.56 -16.64 19.06
CA ASP A 137 -9.89 -16.96 19.58
C ASP A 137 -10.63 -17.92 18.62
N PRO A 138 -11.68 -18.60 19.10
CA PRO A 138 -12.39 -19.61 18.29
C PRO A 138 -13.17 -19.04 17.09
N TRP A 139 -13.36 -17.73 17.02
CA TRP A 139 -14.28 -17.08 16.07
C TRP A 139 -13.58 -16.23 15.02
N HIS A 140 -12.28 -15.99 15.18
CA HIS A 140 -11.51 -15.16 14.27
C HIS A 140 -10.18 -15.80 13.93
N ILE A 141 -9.79 -15.60 12.67
CA ILE A 141 -8.44 -15.86 12.19
C ILE A 141 -7.79 -14.51 11.86
N THR A 142 -6.61 -14.28 12.38
CA THR A 142 -5.86 -13.06 12.14
C THR A 142 -4.72 -13.34 11.16
N THR A 143 -4.69 -12.60 10.06
CA THR A 143 -3.57 -12.57 9.13
C THR A 143 -2.69 -11.38 9.44
N ILE A 144 -1.40 -11.62 9.57
CA ILE A 144 -0.38 -10.61 9.85
C ILE A 144 0.58 -10.58 8.67
N ALA A 145 0.75 -9.41 8.05
CA ALA A 145 1.69 -9.21 6.95
C ALA A 145 2.74 -8.16 7.32
N SER A 146 4.00 -8.50 7.14
CA SER A 146 5.12 -7.54 7.24
C SER A 146 5.49 -7.06 5.86
N LEU A 147 5.47 -5.74 5.67
CA LEU A 147 5.63 -5.08 4.38
C LEU A 147 6.74 -4.03 4.44
N SER A 148 7.40 -3.84 3.33
CA SER A 148 8.31 -2.71 3.11
C SER A 148 7.78 -1.86 1.97
N PHE A 149 7.58 -0.58 2.25
CA PHE A 149 7.16 0.43 1.29
C PHE A 149 8.35 1.30 0.92
N PHE A 150 8.61 1.40 -0.37
CA PHE A 150 9.52 2.37 -0.95
C PHE A 150 8.69 3.27 -1.87
N ILE A 151 8.68 4.56 -1.58
CA ILE A 151 7.85 5.53 -2.30
C ILE A 151 8.74 6.71 -2.67
N ASN A 152 8.82 7.01 -3.95
CA ASN A 152 9.66 8.05 -4.50
C ASN A 152 8.87 8.96 -5.43
N ASP A 153 9.02 10.27 -5.28
CA ASP A 153 8.51 11.22 -6.25
C ASP A 153 9.36 11.18 -7.53
N THR A 154 8.75 11.03 -8.68
CA THR A 154 9.47 11.00 -9.97
C THR A 154 10.26 12.28 -10.26
N ALA A 155 9.88 13.41 -9.66
CA ALA A 155 10.63 14.66 -9.71
C ALA A 155 11.81 14.71 -8.71
N GLY A 156 11.97 13.68 -7.86
CA GLY A 156 13.05 13.59 -6.88
C GLY A 156 12.94 14.57 -5.72
N THR A 157 11.73 15.09 -5.46
CA THR A 157 11.50 16.08 -4.39
C THR A 157 11.36 15.43 -3.02
N ALA A 158 10.90 14.17 -2.94
CA ALA A 158 10.68 13.48 -1.70
C ALA A 158 10.74 11.96 -1.87
N GLN A 159 11.18 11.27 -0.84
CA GLN A 159 11.28 9.81 -0.78
C GLN A 159 10.90 9.32 0.61
N TRP A 160 10.16 8.20 0.67
CA TRP A 160 9.80 7.52 1.92
C TRP A 160 10.21 6.06 1.85
N ILE A 161 10.77 5.57 2.94
CA ILE A 161 11.03 4.15 3.18
C ILE A 161 10.38 3.80 4.50
N ARG A 162 9.48 2.83 4.49
CA ARG A 162 8.71 2.45 5.67
C ARG A 162 8.53 0.95 5.74
N ASN A 163 8.80 0.38 6.92
CA ASN A 163 8.48 -1.01 7.21
C ASN A 163 7.28 -1.02 8.15
N GLU A 164 6.27 -1.78 7.80
CA GLU A 164 5.02 -1.85 8.56
C GLU A 164 4.57 -3.28 8.73
N THR A 165 3.92 -3.53 9.86
CA THR A 165 3.20 -4.77 10.11
C THR A 165 1.72 -4.45 10.14
N ILE A 166 0.99 -5.03 9.21
CA ILE A 166 -0.46 -4.87 9.08
C ILE A 166 -1.11 -6.16 9.51
N ASN A 167 -2.19 -6.06 10.27
CA ASN A 167 -2.98 -7.21 10.67
C ASN A 167 -4.44 -7.02 10.25
N THR A 168 -5.10 -8.14 9.97
CA THR A 168 -6.52 -8.15 9.67
C THR A 168 -7.16 -9.37 10.33
N SER A 169 -8.31 -9.16 10.96
CA SER A 169 -9.06 -10.20 11.64
C SER A 169 -10.27 -10.59 10.80
N ILE A 170 -10.39 -11.87 10.52
CA ILE A 170 -11.43 -12.44 9.66
C ILE A 170 -12.35 -13.29 10.55
N PRO A 171 -13.66 -12.95 10.64
CA PRO A 171 -14.62 -13.78 11.35
C PRO A 171 -14.86 -15.08 10.58
N ILE A 172 -14.77 -16.20 11.28
CA ILE A 172 -15.06 -17.53 10.72
C ILE A 172 -16.48 -18.01 11.05
N VAL A 173 -17.28 -17.16 11.67
CA VAL A 173 -18.70 -17.40 11.88
C VAL A 173 -19.40 -17.43 10.52
N GLY A 174 -20.00 -18.57 10.17
CA GLY A 174 -20.65 -18.77 8.86
C GLY A 174 -19.81 -19.54 7.85
N PHE A 175 -18.58 -19.92 8.19
CA PHE A 175 -17.86 -20.96 7.46
C PHE A 175 -18.54 -22.31 7.75
N GLU A 176 -18.63 -23.16 6.74
CA GLU A 176 -19.20 -24.49 6.92
C GLU A 176 -18.25 -25.35 7.79
N ASP A 177 -18.84 -26.12 8.73
CA ASP A 177 -18.07 -27.06 9.50
C ASP A 177 -17.92 -28.37 8.68
N PRO A 178 -16.74 -28.65 8.14
CA PRO A 178 -16.53 -29.81 7.28
C PRO A 178 -16.57 -31.15 8.04
N ILE A 179 -16.67 -31.15 9.37
CA ILE A 179 -16.62 -32.37 10.21
C ILE A 179 -17.67 -33.42 9.81
N TYR A 180 -18.85 -32.96 9.34
CA TYR A 180 -19.92 -33.87 8.92
C TYR A 180 -19.70 -34.44 7.50
N ILE A 181 -18.80 -33.91 6.73
CA ILE A 181 -18.51 -34.27 5.33
C ILE A 181 -17.30 -35.20 5.27
N ILE A 182 -16.41 -35.10 6.27
CA ILE A 182 -15.17 -35.86 6.33
C ILE A 182 -15.48 -37.29 6.85
N LYS A 183 -15.07 -38.27 6.06
CA LYS A 183 -15.18 -39.69 6.38
C LYS A 183 -13.85 -40.27 6.81
#